data_38b569f4792c15b3daa1cb2cee48acd1
#
_entry.id   38b569f4792c15b3daa1cb2cee48acd1
#
_cell.length_a   1.000
_cell.length_b   1.000
_cell.length_c   1.000
_cell.angle_alpha   90.00
_cell.angle_beta   90.00
_cell.angle_gamma   90.00
#
_symmetry.space_group_name_H-M   'P 1'
#
loop_
_entity.id
_entity.type
_entity.pdbx_description
1 polymer ?
#
loop_
_entity_poly.entity_id
_entity_poly.type
_entity_poly.pdbx_seq_one_letter_code
_entity_poly.pdbx_strand_id
1 'polypeptide(L)'
;MNERRGCPRVLIIAGSDSGGGAGVQADIRTVTMLGGHATTAVTALTAQNTLGVQGVMPVPAEFVVAQMRSVLHDIGADAVKIGMIGSADTAHAVAGELERLDAPVVFDPVMVATSGSVLTDAETIRAFERLMRVASVVTPNLPELEALGGEEAVLAYGCHLLAKGGHAEARLVVDRLLAPSGEEVARVEGERLETGHTHGTGCTLASALACGLAAGLPVREAFGRAVRFVRIAILSAPGLGGGHGPIGHNLGHNPFEELER
;
A
#
# COMPACT_ATOMS: atom_id res chain seq x y z
N MET A 1 28.10 -18.81 -4.76
CA MET A 1 27.40 -18.33 -5.97
C MET A 1 26.01 -17.95 -5.52
N ASN A 2 25.72 -16.65 -5.45
CA ASN A 2 24.37 -16.17 -5.12
C ASN A 2 23.52 -16.39 -6.38
N GLU A 3 22.66 -17.41 -6.37
CA GLU A 3 21.61 -17.51 -7.38
C GLU A 3 20.89 -16.18 -7.39
N ARG A 4 20.91 -15.46 -8.50
CA ARG A 4 20.14 -14.23 -8.66
C ARG A 4 18.69 -14.64 -8.47
N ARG A 5 18.14 -14.39 -7.28
CA ARG A 5 16.68 -14.43 -7.11
C ARG A 5 16.13 -13.54 -8.21
N GLY A 6 15.20 -14.04 -9.00
CA GLY A 6 14.56 -13.25 -10.06
C GLY A 6 14.04 -11.92 -9.50
N CYS A 7 13.83 -10.94 -10.36
CA CYS A 7 13.26 -9.65 -9.97
C CYS A 7 11.90 -9.87 -9.27
N PRO A 8 11.68 -9.47 -8.00
CA PRO A 8 10.41 -9.64 -7.31
C PRO A 8 9.27 -8.96 -8.08
N ARG A 9 8.19 -9.68 -8.37
CA ARG A 9 7.05 -9.17 -9.15
C ARG A 9 5.90 -8.85 -8.19
N VAL A 10 5.45 -7.60 -8.20
CA VAL A 10 4.33 -7.15 -7.35
C VAL A 10 3.17 -6.68 -8.22
N LEU A 11 2.03 -7.37 -8.12
CA LEU A 11 0.78 -6.90 -8.71
C LEU A 11 0.13 -5.87 -7.78
N ILE A 12 -0.06 -4.66 -8.29
CA ILE A 12 -0.67 -3.54 -7.60
C ILE A 12 -2.11 -3.39 -8.10
N ILE A 13 -3.08 -3.46 -7.17
CA ILE A 13 -4.51 -3.28 -7.45
C ILE A 13 -4.94 -2.03 -6.68
N ALA A 14 -4.99 -0.87 -7.37
CA ALA A 14 -5.26 0.40 -6.70
C ALA A 14 -5.71 1.49 -7.68
N GLY A 15 -6.21 2.59 -7.14
CA GLY A 15 -6.52 3.79 -7.92
C GLY A 15 -5.28 4.54 -8.37
N SER A 16 -5.44 5.31 -9.45
CA SER A 16 -4.41 6.19 -10.00
C SER A 16 -4.54 7.59 -9.42
N ASP A 17 -3.45 8.12 -8.86
CA ASP A 17 -3.32 9.52 -8.42
C ASP A 17 -2.64 10.36 -9.49
N SER A 18 -3.40 11.27 -10.17
CA SER A 18 -2.85 12.14 -11.21
C SER A 18 -1.77 13.10 -10.69
N GLY A 19 -1.77 13.44 -9.39
CA GLY A 19 -0.70 14.21 -8.73
C GLY A 19 0.58 13.42 -8.49
N GLY A 20 0.52 12.09 -8.65
CA GLY A 20 1.66 11.18 -8.60
C GLY A 20 2.23 10.92 -7.21
N GLY A 21 1.57 11.39 -6.13
CA GLY A 21 2.05 11.24 -4.74
C GLY A 21 1.61 9.95 -4.05
N ALA A 22 0.48 9.38 -4.48
CA ALA A 22 -0.12 8.17 -3.90
C ALA A 22 -0.56 7.18 -5.00
N GLY A 23 -1.42 6.23 -4.66
CA GLY A 23 -1.99 5.26 -5.58
C GLY A 23 -0.93 4.46 -6.35
N VAL A 24 -1.31 3.97 -7.54
CA VAL A 24 -0.40 3.15 -8.36
C VAL A 24 0.92 3.84 -8.68
N GLN A 25 0.96 5.17 -8.73
CA GLN A 25 2.19 5.94 -9.01
C GLN A 25 3.20 5.83 -7.86
N ALA A 26 2.75 5.98 -6.62
CA ALA A 26 3.60 5.77 -5.45
C ALA A 26 4.03 4.31 -5.32
N ASP A 27 3.10 3.39 -5.60
CA ASP A 27 3.33 1.95 -5.51
C ASP A 27 4.40 1.49 -6.52
N ILE A 28 4.28 1.90 -7.80
CA ILE A 28 5.27 1.59 -8.85
C ILE A 28 6.67 2.12 -8.47
N ARG A 29 6.74 3.40 -8.05
CA ARG A 29 8.02 4.01 -7.64
C ARG A 29 8.65 3.26 -6.48
N THR A 30 7.84 2.89 -5.48
CA THR A 30 8.30 2.15 -4.29
C THR A 30 8.88 0.79 -4.67
N VAL A 31 8.11 -0.01 -5.43
CA VAL A 31 8.55 -1.35 -5.87
C VAL A 31 9.81 -1.25 -6.72
N THR A 32 9.88 -0.29 -7.65
CA THR A 32 11.04 -0.07 -8.52
C THR A 32 12.28 0.30 -7.71
N MET A 33 12.17 1.23 -6.75
CA MET A 33 13.29 1.63 -5.89
C MET A 33 13.78 0.53 -4.97
N LEU A 34 12.93 -0.44 -4.67
CA LEU A 34 13.28 -1.62 -3.89
C LEU A 34 13.79 -2.81 -4.75
N GLY A 35 13.96 -2.60 -6.07
CA GLY A 35 14.52 -3.58 -7.00
C GLY A 35 13.50 -4.58 -7.54
N GLY A 36 12.20 -4.33 -7.37
CA GLY A 36 11.11 -5.14 -7.91
C GLY A 36 10.57 -4.63 -9.25
N HIS A 37 9.73 -5.47 -9.88
CA HIS A 37 8.92 -5.13 -11.05
C HIS A 37 7.45 -4.98 -10.62
N ALA A 38 6.90 -3.78 -10.85
CA ALA A 38 5.51 -3.48 -10.54
C ALA A 38 4.64 -3.68 -11.79
N THR A 39 3.56 -4.44 -11.62
CA THR A 39 2.45 -4.53 -12.59
C THR A 39 1.19 -3.97 -11.94
N THR A 40 0.18 -3.57 -12.73
CA THR A 40 -0.97 -2.86 -12.20
C THR A 40 -2.30 -3.38 -12.72
N ALA A 41 -3.33 -3.34 -11.84
CA ALA A 41 -4.73 -3.35 -12.19
C ALA A 41 -5.36 -2.09 -11.59
N VAL A 42 -5.68 -1.11 -12.43
CA VAL A 42 -6.18 0.20 -11.99
C VAL A 42 -7.67 0.10 -11.69
N THR A 43 -8.07 0.51 -10.48
CA THR A 43 -9.46 0.44 -9.99
C THR A 43 -10.24 1.72 -10.22
N ALA A 44 -9.56 2.86 -10.27
CA ALA A 44 -10.16 4.18 -10.57
C ALA A 44 -9.09 5.14 -11.08
N LEU A 45 -9.51 6.14 -11.84
CA LEU A 45 -8.70 7.31 -12.19
C LEU A 45 -9.15 8.50 -11.35
N THR A 46 -8.22 9.33 -10.87
CA THR A 46 -8.56 10.55 -10.15
C THR A 46 -8.06 11.79 -10.88
N ALA A 47 -8.83 12.87 -10.81
CA ALA A 47 -8.32 14.21 -10.96
C ALA A 47 -7.95 14.69 -9.55
N GLN A 48 -6.65 14.66 -9.23
CA GLN A 48 -6.15 14.87 -7.88
C GLN A 48 -4.83 15.62 -7.92
N ASN A 49 -4.60 16.44 -6.90
CA ASN A 49 -3.35 17.15 -6.66
C ASN A 49 -3.10 17.25 -5.13
N THR A 50 -2.11 18.04 -4.72
CA THR A 50 -1.76 18.20 -3.29
C THR A 50 -2.84 18.90 -2.46
N LEU A 51 -3.79 19.61 -3.10
CA LEU A 51 -4.89 20.31 -2.42
C LEU A 51 -6.12 19.42 -2.20
N GLY A 52 -6.27 18.32 -2.97
CA GLY A 52 -7.39 17.39 -2.82
C GLY A 52 -7.75 16.61 -4.07
N VAL A 53 -8.88 15.89 -3.98
CA VAL A 53 -9.47 15.11 -5.06
C VAL A 53 -10.62 15.92 -5.67
N GLN A 54 -10.51 16.28 -6.96
CA GLN A 54 -11.50 17.05 -7.69
C GLN A 54 -12.48 16.15 -8.46
N GLY A 55 -12.09 14.91 -8.76
CA GLY A 55 -12.93 13.96 -9.46
C GLY A 55 -12.39 12.52 -9.38
N VAL A 56 -13.32 11.57 -9.44
CA VAL A 56 -13.01 10.14 -9.47
C VAL A 56 -13.78 9.49 -10.61
N MET A 57 -13.10 8.72 -11.44
CA MET A 57 -13.68 7.90 -12.50
C MET A 57 -13.41 6.43 -12.16
N PRO A 58 -14.43 5.69 -11.69
CA PRO A 58 -14.28 4.26 -11.40
C PRO A 58 -14.00 3.46 -12.68
N VAL A 59 -13.16 2.43 -12.56
CA VAL A 59 -12.98 1.43 -13.61
C VAL A 59 -13.97 0.29 -13.33
N PRO A 60 -14.73 -0.20 -14.32
CA PRO A 60 -15.65 -1.31 -14.15
C PRO A 60 -14.95 -2.56 -13.59
N ALA A 61 -15.60 -3.27 -12.66
CA ALA A 61 -15.02 -4.40 -11.96
C ALA A 61 -14.53 -5.51 -12.91
N GLU A 62 -15.27 -5.77 -13.98
CA GLU A 62 -14.89 -6.74 -15.02
C GLU A 62 -13.60 -6.33 -15.76
N PHE A 63 -13.34 -5.02 -15.92
CA PHE A 63 -12.11 -4.55 -16.54
C PHE A 63 -10.93 -4.59 -15.57
N VAL A 64 -11.17 -4.37 -14.27
CA VAL A 64 -10.13 -4.58 -13.25
C VAL A 64 -9.69 -6.04 -13.24
N VAL A 65 -10.63 -6.98 -13.27
CA VAL A 65 -10.35 -8.43 -13.37
C VAL A 65 -9.62 -8.77 -14.67
N ALA A 66 -10.01 -8.17 -15.78
CA ALA A 66 -9.32 -8.39 -17.06
C ALA A 66 -7.86 -7.95 -17.02
N GLN A 67 -7.54 -6.80 -16.37
CA GLN A 67 -6.16 -6.36 -16.14
C GLN A 67 -5.40 -7.36 -15.27
N MET A 68 -6.00 -7.83 -14.15
CA MET A 68 -5.39 -8.83 -13.27
C MET A 68 -5.06 -10.11 -14.03
N ARG A 69 -6.02 -10.67 -14.76
CA ARG A 69 -5.84 -11.91 -15.52
C ARG A 69 -4.78 -11.78 -16.60
N SER A 70 -4.74 -10.64 -17.32
CA SER A 70 -3.73 -10.37 -18.34
C SER A 70 -2.32 -10.41 -17.74
N VAL A 71 -2.11 -9.78 -16.58
CA VAL A 71 -0.82 -9.77 -15.88
C VAL A 71 -0.47 -11.15 -15.31
N LEU A 72 -1.41 -11.77 -14.60
CA LEU A 72 -1.16 -13.03 -13.91
C LEU A 72 -0.90 -14.19 -14.88
N HIS A 73 -1.50 -14.16 -16.08
CA HIS A 73 -1.31 -15.21 -17.08
C HIS A 73 0.09 -15.20 -17.73
N ASP A 74 0.70 -14.05 -17.89
CA ASP A 74 1.98 -13.89 -18.60
C ASP A 74 3.14 -13.62 -17.63
N ILE A 75 3.05 -12.50 -16.89
CA ILE A 75 4.13 -12.04 -16.00
C ILE A 75 4.09 -12.79 -14.66
N GLY A 76 2.90 -13.03 -14.12
CA GLY A 76 2.68 -13.55 -12.78
C GLY A 76 2.92 -12.50 -11.69
N ALA A 77 2.78 -12.93 -10.42
CA ALA A 77 3.05 -12.10 -9.25
C ALA A 77 3.64 -12.94 -8.12
N ASP A 78 4.65 -12.42 -7.44
CA ASP A 78 5.26 -13.01 -6.24
C ASP A 78 4.64 -12.43 -4.96
N ALA A 79 3.96 -11.30 -5.06
CA ALA A 79 3.07 -10.72 -4.05
C ALA A 79 2.03 -9.79 -4.70
N VAL A 80 0.96 -9.51 -3.97
CA VAL A 80 -0.08 -8.55 -4.39
C VAL A 80 -0.17 -7.43 -3.35
N LYS A 81 -0.33 -6.20 -3.81
CA LYS A 81 -0.73 -5.07 -2.97
C LYS A 81 -2.09 -4.56 -3.41
N ILE A 82 -3.03 -4.47 -2.49
CA ILE A 82 -4.33 -3.85 -2.70
C ILE A 82 -4.35 -2.50 -1.98
N GLY A 83 -4.75 -1.44 -2.69
CA GLY A 83 -5.00 -0.10 -2.13
C GLY A 83 -6.46 0.32 -2.29
N MET A 84 -6.71 1.55 -2.75
CA MET A 84 -8.05 2.05 -3.02
C MET A 84 -8.77 1.15 -4.02
N ILE A 85 -9.86 0.51 -3.61
CA ILE A 85 -10.56 -0.50 -4.41
C ILE A 85 -11.71 0.07 -5.25
N GLY A 86 -12.29 1.18 -4.85
CA GLY A 86 -13.27 1.95 -5.61
C GLY A 86 -14.73 1.56 -5.37
N SER A 87 -15.08 0.28 -5.29
CA SER A 87 -16.47 -0.18 -5.08
C SER A 87 -16.55 -1.56 -4.44
N ALA A 88 -17.71 -1.91 -3.87
CA ALA A 88 -18.00 -3.23 -3.34
C ALA A 88 -17.90 -4.33 -4.42
N ASP A 89 -18.43 -4.07 -5.62
CA ASP A 89 -18.36 -5.02 -6.75
C ASP A 89 -16.91 -5.32 -7.12
N THR A 90 -16.06 -4.29 -7.18
CA THR A 90 -14.63 -4.46 -7.44
C THR A 90 -13.95 -5.25 -6.32
N ALA A 91 -14.28 -4.97 -5.04
CA ALA A 91 -13.74 -5.71 -3.91
C ALA A 91 -14.08 -7.20 -3.99
N HIS A 92 -15.34 -7.54 -4.28
CA HIS A 92 -15.77 -8.92 -4.45
C HIS A 92 -15.11 -9.63 -5.63
N ALA A 93 -15.02 -8.95 -6.79
CA ALA A 93 -14.40 -9.48 -7.99
C ALA A 93 -12.90 -9.75 -7.80
N VAL A 94 -12.18 -8.79 -7.21
CA VAL A 94 -10.75 -8.90 -6.89
C VAL A 94 -10.50 -10.05 -5.90
N ALA A 95 -11.27 -10.13 -4.81
CA ALA A 95 -11.14 -11.22 -3.84
C ALA A 95 -11.31 -12.60 -4.51
N GLY A 96 -12.31 -12.75 -5.40
CA GLY A 96 -12.55 -14.00 -6.11
C GLY A 96 -11.39 -14.45 -7.02
N GLU A 97 -10.64 -13.51 -7.61
CA GLU A 97 -9.44 -13.84 -8.38
C GLU A 97 -8.27 -14.23 -7.45
N LEU A 98 -8.13 -13.55 -6.31
CA LEU A 98 -7.03 -13.77 -5.37
C LEU A 98 -7.18 -15.06 -4.55
N GLU A 99 -8.41 -15.57 -4.34
CA GLU A 99 -8.67 -16.87 -3.69
C GLU A 99 -7.93 -18.06 -4.36
N ARG A 100 -7.51 -17.89 -5.62
CA ARG A 100 -6.82 -18.91 -6.44
C ARG A 100 -5.32 -18.67 -6.58
N LEU A 101 -4.82 -17.58 -6.02
CA LEU A 101 -3.44 -17.16 -6.17
C LEU A 101 -2.62 -17.57 -4.94
N ASP A 102 -1.56 -18.34 -5.18
CA ASP A 102 -0.59 -18.71 -4.13
C ASP A 102 0.52 -17.65 -4.03
N ALA A 103 0.16 -16.46 -3.55
CA ALA A 103 1.09 -15.36 -3.31
C ALA A 103 0.61 -14.52 -2.12
N PRO A 104 1.51 -13.96 -1.30
CA PRO A 104 1.11 -13.09 -0.19
C PRO A 104 0.40 -11.82 -0.69
N VAL A 105 -0.68 -11.46 0.00
CA VAL A 105 -1.50 -10.30 -0.29
C VAL A 105 -1.38 -9.27 0.85
N VAL A 106 -0.97 -8.06 0.53
CA VAL A 106 -0.96 -6.91 1.44
C VAL A 106 -2.16 -6.02 1.11
N PHE A 107 -3.09 -5.90 2.03
CA PHE A 107 -4.28 -5.07 1.89
C PHE A 107 -4.17 -3.79 2.71
N ASP A 108 -4.11 -2.64 2.03
CA ASP A 108 -4.17 -1.30 2.60
C ASP A 108 -5.61 -0.79 2.45
N PRO A 109 -6.43 -0.78 3.52
CA PRO A 109 -7.87 -0.51 3.44
C PRO A 109 -8.16 0.99 3.35
N VAL A 110 -7.70 1.62 2.27
CA VAL A 110 -7.81 3.06 2.06
C VAL A 110 -9.26 3.50 2.00
N MET A 111 -9.69 4.29 2.98
CA MET A 111 -11.06 4.83 3.08
C MET A 111 -11.11 6.32 2.79
N VAL A 112 -10.06 7.05 3.13
CA VAL A 112 -9.97 8.51 3.02
C VAL A 112 -8.63 8.91 2.42
N ALA A 113 -8.62 9.84 1.48
CA ALA A 113 -7.38 10.42 0.97
C ALA A 113 -6.68 11.25 2.05
N THR A 114 -5.36 11.46 1.92
CA THR A 114 -4.58 12.34 2.82
C THR A 114 -5.16 13.76 2.89
N SER A 115 -5.82 14.21 1.82
CA SER A 115 -6.51 15.50 1.76
C SER A 115 -7.86 15.56 2.50
N GLY A 116 -8.31 14.45 3.12
CA GLY A 116 -9.60 14.34 3.80
C GLY A 116 -10.78 13.95 2.91
N SER A 117 -10.58 13.74 1.61
CA SER A 117 -11.66 13.30 0.70
C SER A 117 -12.04 11.85 0.97
N VAL A 118 -13.33 11.58 1.19
CA VAL A 118 -13.87 10.23 1.36
C VAL A 118 -13.80 9.49 0.01
N LEU A 119 -13.17 8.32 0.00
CA LEU A 119 -12.93 7.49 -1.19
C LEU A 119 -13.74 6.19 -1.18
N THR A 120 -14.36 5.84 -0.05
CA THR A 120 -15.00 4.54 0.16
C THR A 120 -16.32 4.72 0.92
N ASP A 121 -17.38 4.11 0.42
CA ASP A 121 -18.69 4.10 1.07
C ASP A 121 -18.85 2.91 2.06
N ALA A 122 -19.95 2.91 2.83
CA ALA A 122 -20.21 1.89 3.82
C ALA A 122 -20.43 0.48 3.21
N GLU A 123 -20.90 0.38 1.97
CA GLU A 123 -21.07 -0.90 1.29
C GLU A 123 -19.71 -1.50 0.92
N THR A 124 -18.83 -0.68 0.39
CA THR A 124 -17.46 -1.07 0.06
C THR A 124 -16.67 -1.47 1.33
N ILE A 125 -16.86 -0.76 2.46
CA ILE A 125 -16.22 -1.14 3.74
C ILE A 125 -16.70 -2.53 4.18
N ARG A 126 -17.98 -2.84 4.04
CA ARG A 126 -18.48 -4.20 4.32
C ARG A 126 -17.88 -5.26 3.39
N ALA A 127 -17.68 -4.91 2.12
CA ALA A 127 -17.04 -5.82 1.16
C ALA A 127 -15.54 -6.08 1.46
N PHE A 128 -14.89 -5.23 2.26
CA PHE A 128 -13.50 -5.45 2.72
C PHE A 128 -13.32 -6.74 3.51
N GLU A 129 -14.39 -7.29 4.12
CA GLU A 129 -14.34 -8.61 4.74
C GLU A 129 -13.78 -9.69 3.81
N ARG A 130 -14.20 -9.69 2.53
CA ARG A 130 -13.68 -10.66 1.56
C ARG A 130 -12.20 -10.44 1.23
N LEU A 131 -11.76 -9.19 1.18
CA LEU A 131 -10.34 -8.87 0.96
C LEU A 131 -9.49 -9.25 2.18
N MET A 132 -9.99 -9.04 3.42
CA MET A 132 -9.29 -9.47 4.63
C MET A 132 -9.13 -10.99 4.72
N ARG A 133 -10.10 -11.77 4.19
CA ARG A 133 -9.99 -13.25 4.16
C ARG A 133 -8.88 -13.77 3.27
N VAL A 134 -8.52 -13.05 2.21
CA VAL A 134 -7.43 -13.41 1.28
C VAL A 134 -6.12 -12.69 1.60
N ALA A 135 -6.14 -11.72 2.53
CA ALA A 135 -4.97 -10.96 2.90
C ALA A 135 -4.02 -11.77 3.80
N SER A 136 -2.73 -11.68 3.53
CA SER A 136 -1.68 -12.13 4.46
C SER A 136 -1.38 -11.08 5.52
N VAL A 137 -1.47 -9.79 5.13
CA VAL A 137 -1.27 -8.64 6.03
C VAL A 137 -2.28 -7.55 5.68
N VAL A 138 -2.94 -6.98 6.69
CA VAL A 138 -3.79 -5.80 6.56
C VAL A 138 -3.09 -4.62 7.22
N THR A 139 -3.09 -3.43 6.58
CA THR A 139 -2.29 -2.28 7.03
C THR A 139 -3.12 -1.03 7.32
N PRO A 140 -4.10 -1.06 8.24
CA PRO A 140 -4.95 0.09 8.55
C PRO A 140 -4.20 1.15 9.36
N ASN A 141 -4.57 2.41 9.18
CA ASN A 141 -4.32 3.46 10.16
C ASN A 141 -5.36 3.38 11.30
N LEU A 142 -5.23 4.23 12.32
CA LEU A 142 -6.13 4.17 13.48
C LEU A 142 -7.62 4.38 13.12
N PRO A 143 -8.03 5.41 12.32
CA PRO A 143 -9.41 5.55 11.87
C PRO A 143 -9.92 4.37 11.03
N GLU A 144 -9.09 3.84 10.13
CA GLU A 144 -9.42 2.67 9.32
C GLU A 144 -9.62 1.42 10.19
N LEU A 145 -8.72 1.21 11.18
CA LEU A 145 -8.81 0.10 12.12
C LEU A 145 -10.11 0.15 12.96
N GLU A 146 -10.49 1.34 13.42
CA GLU A 146 -11.74 1.54 14.14
C GLU A 146 -12.95 1.22 13.24
N ALA A 147 -12.95 1.69 11.99
CA ALA A 147 -14.01 1.40 11.03
C ALA A 147 -14.11 -0.10 10.67
N LEU A 148 -13.01 -0.85 10.77
CA LEU A 148 -12.96 -2.31 10.57
C LEU A 148 -13.36 -3.11 11.82
N GLY A 149 -13.69 -2.46 12.95
CA GLY A 149 -14.10 -3.09 14.20
C GLY A 149 -12.98 -3.39 15.20
N GLY A 150 -11.79 -2.83 14.97
CA GLY A 150 -10.64 -2.97 15.86
C GLY A 150 -9.74 -4.16 15.58
N GLU A 151 -8.68 -4.30 16.39
CA GLU A 151 -7.64 -5.32 16.21
C GLU A 151 -8.19 -6.74 16.18
N GLU A 152 -9.05 -7.09 17.14
CA GLU A 152 -9.63 -8.44 17.26
C GLU A 152 -10.46 -8.81 16.02
N ALA A 153 -11.25 -7.87 15.49
CA ALA A 153 -12.09 -8.09 14.32
C ALA A 153 -11.23 -8.36 13.06
N VAL A 154 -10.15 -7.62 12.87
CA VAL A 154 -9.24 -7.83 11.72
C VAL A 154 -8.48 -9.14 11.87
N LEU A 155 -7.93 -9.43 13.05
CA LEU A 155 -7.16 -10.66 13.31
C LEU A 155 -8.02 -11.94 13.21
N ALA A 156 -9.33 -11.85 13.42
CA ALA A 156 -10.26 -12.98 13.26
C ALA A 156 -10.30 -13.54 11.82
N TYR A 157 -9.83 -12.78 10.84
CA TYR A 157 -9.68 -13.26 9.44
C TYR A 157 -8.41 -14.09 9.20
N GLY A 158 -7.54 -14.27 10.23
CA GLY A 158 -6.33 -15.09 10.14
C GLY A 158 -5.14 -14.39 9.46
N CYS A 159 -5.22 -13.08 9.23
CA CYS A 159 -4.14 -12.28 8.66
C CYS A 159 -3.26 -11.63 9.75
N HIS A 160 -2.06 -11.21 9.38
CA HIS A 160 -1.28 -10.29 10.22
C HIS A 160 -1.92 -8.89 10.17
N LEU A 161 -1.80 -8.13 11.26
CA LEU A 161 -2.22 -6.74 11.33
C LEU A 161 -1.00 -5.83 11.50
N LEU A 162 -0.78 -4.92 10.55
CA LEU A 162 0.15 -3.81 10.69
C LEU A 162 -0.64 -2.55 11.07
N ALA A 163 -0.75 -2.27 12.37
CA ALA A 163 -1.40 -1.08 12.89
C ALA A 163 -0.48 0.13 12.77
N LYS A 164 -0.84 1.09 11.90
CA LYS A 164 -0.06 2.31 11.61
C LYS A 164 -0.33 3.38 12.67
N GLY A 165 0.72 3.84 13.38
CA GLY A 165 0.61 4.87 14.43
C GLY A 165 0.65 6.32 13.94
N GLY A 166 0.78 6.56 12.65
CA GLY A 166 1.00 7.91 12.09
C GLY A 166 -0.12 8.94 12.35
N HIS A 167 -1.33 8.51 12.67
CA HIS A 167 -2.48 9.38 12.96
C HIS A 167 -2.65 9.77 14.44
N ALA A 168 -1.87 9.18 15.36
CA ALA A 168 -1.88 9.62 16.75
C ALA A 168 -1.20 10.99 16.87
N GLU A 169 -1.72 11.90 17.71
CA GLU A 169 -1.12 13.23 17.96
C GLU A 169 0.18 13.16 18.81
N ALA A 170 0.65 11.95 19.10
CA ALA A 170 1.82 11.74 19.93
C ALA A 170 3.13 12.14 19.22
N ARG A 171 4.13 12.57 20.02
CA ARG A 171 5.48 12.87 19.55
C ARG A 171 6.17 11.64 18.93
N LEU A 172 5.82 10.44 19.40
CA LEU A 172 6.33 9.18 18.86
C LEU A 172 5.28 8.55 17.94
N VAL A 173 5.71 8.19 16.74
CA VAL A 173 4.96 7.31 15.82
C VAL A 173 5.35 5.88 16.15
N VAL A 174 4.36 5.04 16.39
CA VAL A 174 4.54 3.64 16.75
C VAL A 174 3.77 2.77 15.77
N ASP A 175 4.48 2.05 14.92
CA ASP A 175 3.91 1.05 14.04
C ASP A 175 4.09 -0.34 14.67
N ARG A 176 3.00 -1.11 14.72
CA ARG A 176 2.97 -2.44 15.37
C ARG A 176 2.57 -3.50 14.37
N LEU A 177 3.28 -4.63 14.39
CA LEU A 177 2.93 -5.83 13.64
C LEU A 177 2.45 -6.91 14.60
N LEU A 178 1.19 -7.32 14.45
CA LEU A 178 0.59 -8.40 15.23
C LEU A 178 0.43 -9.64 14.35
N ALA A 179 0.72 -10.81 14.94
CA ALA A 179 0.40 -12.11 14.34
C ALA A 179 -1.11 -12.38 14.40
N PRO A 180 -1.64 -13.34 13.62
CA PRO A 180 -3.05 -13.74 13.71
C PRO A 180 -3.51 -14.17 15.12
N SER A 181 -2.57 -14.59 15.98
CA SER A 181 -2.81 -14.91 17.39
C SER A 181 -3.06 -13.67 18.28
N GLY A 182 -2.84 -12.46 17.77
CA GLY A 182 -2.83 -11.23 18.55
C GLY A 182 -1.49 -10.90 19.22
N GLU A 183 -0.48 -11.76 19.10
CA GLU A 183 0.87 -11.51 19.61
C GLU A 183 1.55 -10.38 18.80
N GLU A 184 2.14 -9.40 19.51
CA GLU A 184 2.97 -8.38 18.87
C GLU A 184 4.33 -8.97 18.49
N VAL A 185 4.53 -9.25 17.20
CA VAL A 185 5.75 -9.90 16.67
C VAL A 185 6.84 -8.91 16.28
N ALA A 186 6.47 -7.65 16.08
CA ALA A 186 7.43 -6.57 15.82
C ALA A 186 6.80 -5.20 16.13
N ARG A 187 7.68 -4.25 16.49
CA ARG A 187 7.34 -2.86 16.76
C ARG A 187 8.46 -1.95 16.25
N VAL A 188 8.08 -0.86 15.62
CA VAL A 188 9.02 0.20 15.20
C VAL A 188 8.52 1.52 15.76
N GLU A 189 9.38 2.21 16.48
CA GLU A 189 9.12 3.52 17.07
C GLU A 189 10.06 4.56 16.46
N GLY A 190 9.57 5.77 16.31
CA GLY A 190 10.38 6.88 15.84
C GLY A 190 9.73 8.22 16.12
N GLU A 191 10.52 9.26 16.28
CA GLU A 191 9.99 10.62 16.40
C GLU A 191 9.18 11.00 15.16
N ARG A 192 8.10 11.75 15.39
CA ARG A 192 7.30 12.33 14.33
C ARG A 192 8.15 13.33 13.53
N LEU A 193 8.13 13.17 12.22
CA LEU A 193 8.79 14.12 11.32
C LEU A 193 7.85 15.31 11.08
N GLU A 194 8.31 16.50 11.44
CA GLU A 194 7.57 17.76 11.28
C GLU A 194 7.59 18.18 9.80
N THR A 195 6.59 17.73 9.03
CA THR A 195 6.46 18.05 7.61
C THR A 195 5.01 17.98 7.15
N GLY A 196 4.63 18.83 6.19
CA GLY A 196 3.36 18.75 5.46
C GLY A 196 3.38 17.76 4.29
N HIS A 197 4.56 17.18 3.97
CA HIS A 197 4.75 16.32 2.80
C HIS A 197 4.64 14.85 3.20
N THR A 198 3.42 14.38 3.42
CA THR A 198 3.12 13.01 3.88
C THR A 198 2.18 12.26 2.93
N HIS A 199 1.85 12.85 1.77
CA HIS A 199 0.95 12.22 0.81
C HIS A 199 1.56 10.96 0.22
N GLY A 200 0.83 9.84 0.33
CA GLY A 200 1.22 8.54 -0.17
C GLY A 200 2.03 7.67 0.80
N THR A 201 2.26 8.10 2.05
CA THR A 201 2.99 7.29 3.05
C THR A 201 2.38 5.92 3.29
N GLY A 202 1.03 5.82 3.38
CA GLY A 202 0.32 4.54 3.55
C GLY A 202 0.53 3.61 2.36
N CYS A 203 0.27 4.10 1.15
CA CYS A 203 0.49 3.35 -0.10
C CYS A 203 1.94 2.85 -0.20
N THR A 204 2.91 3.74 0.09
CA THR A 204 4.34 3.41 0.07
C THR A 204 4.70 2.33 1.09
N LEU A 205 4.17 2.40 2.32
CA LEU A 205 4.40 1.39 3.35
C LEU A 205 3.90 0.02 2.92
N ALA A 206 2.66 -0.05 2.43
CA ALA A 206 2.06 -1.29 1.98
C ALA A 206 2.79 -1.90 0.77
N SER A 207 3.20 -1.07 -0.19
CA SER A 207 3.94 -1.53 -1.38
C SER A 207 5.37 -1.95 -1.05
N ALA A 208 6.04 -1.27 -0.12
CA ALA A 208 7.36 -1.68 0.36
C ALA A 208 7.29 -3.01 1.12
N LEU A 209 6.24 -3.22 1.93
CA LEU A 209 5.97 -4.48 2.60
C LEU A 209 5.74 -5.61 1.57
N ALA A 210 4.86 -5.38 0.59
CA ALA A 210 4.57 -6.34 -0.47
C ALA A 210 5.83 -6.70 -1.28
N CYS A 211 6.66 -5.72 -1.62
CA CYS A 211 7.93 -5.95 -2.31
C CYS A 211 8.92 -6.79 -1.46
N GLY A 212 8.96 -6.58 -0.15
CA GLY A 212 9.74 -7.40 0.77
C GLY A 212 9.26 -8.85 0.81
N LEU A 213 7.94 -9.07 0.88
CA LEU A 213 7.34 -10.41 0.84
C LEU A 213 7.58 -11.09 -0.51
N ALA A 214 7.44 -10.36 -1.64
CA ALA A 214 7.75 -10.86 -2.97
C ALA A 214 9.23 -11.29 -3.11
N ALA A 215 10.14 -10.63 -2.41
CA ALA A 215 11.55 -11.01 -2.33
C ALA A 215 11.82 -12.22 -1.40
N GLY A 216 10.77 -12.78 -0.77
CA GLY A 216 10.87 -13.91 0.15
C GLY A 216 11.38 -13.54 1.55
N LEU A 217 11.29 -12.27 1.97
CA LEU A 217 11.63 -11.87 3.32
C LEU A 217 10.53 -12.33 4.30
N PRO A 218 10.89 -12.76 5.52
CA PRO A 218 9.93 -12.93 6.60
C PRO A 218 9.16 -11.63 6.85
N VAL A 219 7.88 -11.72 7.23
CA VAL A 219 7.00 -10.55 7.41
C VAL A 219 7.58 -9.51 8.38
N ARG A 220 8.24 -9.95 9.44
CA ARG A 220 8.93 -9.09 10.41
C ARG A 220 10.05 -8.25 9.77
N GLU A 221 10.86 -8.86 8.91
CA GLU A 221 11.95 -8.18 8.22
C GLU A 221 11.42 -7.24 7.14
N ALA A 222 10.44 -7.68 6.36
CA ALA A 222 9.75 -6.87 5.36
C ALA A 222 9.11 -5.63 6.00
N PHE A 223 8.47 -5.76 7.17
CA PHE A 223 7.91 -4.66 7.94
C PHE A 223 8.97 -3.63 8.34
N GLY A 224 10.05 -4.04 9.00
CA GLY A 224 11.11 -3.11 9.43
C GLY A 224 11.77 -2.39 8.25
N ARG A 225 11.94 -3.09 7.11
CA ARG A 225 12.44 -2.51 5.86
C ARG A 225 11.47 -1.47 5.29
N ALA A 226 10.17 -1.77 5.28
CA ALA A 226 9.14 -0.89 4.76
C ALA A 226 9.03 0.42 5.57
N VAL A 227 9.02 0.35 6.90
CA VAL A 227 8.99 1.54 7.76
C VAL A 227 10.23 2.40 7.53
N ARG A 228 11.41 1.80 7.44
CA ARG A 228 12.66 2.55 7.17
C ARG A 228 12.62 3.24 5.81
N PHE A 229 12.11 2.58 4.76
CA PHE A 229 11.96 3.17 3.43
C PHE A 229 11.06 4.42 3.48
N VAL A 230 9.88 4.31 4.11
CA VAL A 230 8.93 5.43 4.25
C VAL A 230 9.57 6.60 4.99
N ARG A 231 10.29 6.36 6.09
CA ARG A 231 10.94 7.44 6.85
C ARG A 231 11.99 8.18 6.01
N ILE A 232 12.81 7.48 5.24
CA ILE A 232 13.79 8.10 4.34
C ILE A 232 13.06 8.88 3.24
N ALA A 233 11.99 8.32 2.65
CA ALA A 233 11.21 8.99 1.63
C ALA A 233 10.53 10.28 2.14
N ILE A 234 10.04 10.31 3.40
CA ILE A 234 9.50 11.53 4.02
C ILE A 234 10.61 12.60 4.15
N LEU A 235 11.79 12.22 4.64
CA LEU A 235 12.94 13.13 4.79
C LEU A 235 13.44 13.69 3.44
N SER A 236 13.21 12.94 2.36
CA SER A 236 13.62 13.29 0.99
C SER A 236 12.48 13.92 0.18
N ALA A 237 11.42 14.40 0.82
CA ALA A 237 10.28 14.98 0.13
C ALA A 237 10.69 16.19 -0.73
N PRO A 238 10.24 16.27 -2.00
CA PRO A 238 10.70 17.32 -2.93
C PRO A 238 10.07 18.70 -2.70
N GLY A 239 9.13 18.83 -1.75
CA GLY A 239 8.49 20.11 -1.43
C GLY A 239 7.53 20.61 -2.52
N LEU A 240 6.83 19.74 -3.24
CA LEU A 240 5.95 20.09 -4.35
C LEU A 240 4.52 20.36 -3.90
N GLY A 241 3.88 21.34 -4.54
CA GLY A 241 2.47 21.72 -4.34
C GLY A 241 2.22 22.59 -3.13
N GLY A 242 1.00 23.15 -3.04
CA GLY A 242 0.58 24.06 -1.98
C GLY A 242 -0.17 23.41 -0.81
N GLY A 243 -0.38 22.09 -0.86
CA GLY A 243 -1.08 21.31 0.16
C GLY A 243 -0.20 20.17 0.70
N HIS A 244 -0.81 19.00 0.92
CA HIS A 244 -0.06 17.79 1.33
C HIS A 244 0.78 17.27 0.16
N GLY A 245 2.07 17.63 0.14
CA GLY A 245 2.98 17.25 -0.92
C GLY A 245 3.39 15.77 -0.88
N PRO A 246 3.88 15.24 -2.02
CA PRO A 246 4.36 13.85 -2.10
C PRO A 246 5.66 13.66 -1.33
N ILE A 247 5.90 12.43 -0.88
CA ILE A 247 7.18 12.00 -0.35
C ILE A 247 8.20 11.74 -1.48
N GLY A 248 9.48 11.73 -1.17
CA GLY A 248 10.58 11.52 -2.14
C GLY A 248 10.90 10.05 -2.35
N HIS A 249 10.19 9.38 -3.26
CA HIS A 249 10.39 7.95 -3.51
C HIS A 249 11.78 7.60 -4.05
N ASN A 250 12.49 8.55 -4.67
CA ASN A 250 13.88 8.39 -5.09
C ASN A 250 14.89 8.48 -3.94
N LEU A 251 14.43 8.67 -2.70
CA LEU A 251 15.25 8.73 -1.48
C LEU A 251 16.34 9.80 -1.50
N GLY A 252 16.15 10.89 -2.27
CA GLY A 252 17.14 11.95 -2.47
C GLY A 252 18.26 11.60 -3.47
N HIS A 253 18.20 10.43 -4.12
CA HIS A 253 19.18 10.00 -5.11
C HIS A 253 18.75 10.34 -6.53
N ASN A 254 19.75 10.55 -7.42
CA ASN A 254 19.57 10.54 -8.86
C ASN A 254 20.43 9.40 -9.47
N PRO A 255 19.89 8.18 -9.52
CA PRO A 255 20.67 7.00 -9.92
C PRO A 255 21.32 7.12 -11.29
N PHE A 256 20.70 7.84 -12.22
CA PHE A 256 21.27 8.05 -13.56
C PHE A 256 22.56 8.87 -13.51
N GLU A 257 22.56 10.01 -12.81
CA GLU A 257 23.75 10.85 -12.67
C GLU A 257 24.84 10.19 -11.80
N GLU A 258 24.44 9.31 -10.85
CA GLU A 258 25.38 8.57 -10.02
C GLU A 258 26.14 7.50 -10.80
N LEU A 259 25.52 6.93 -11.85
CA LEU A 259 26.15 5.92 -12.74
C LEU A 259 27.10 6.55 -13.76
N GLU A 260 27.01 7.84 -14.02
CA GLU A 260 27.89 8.57 -14.95
C GLU A 260 29.19 9.08 -14.30
N ARG A 261 29.34 8.89 -12.98
CA ARG A 261 30.55 9.27 -12.21
C ARG A 261 31.49 8.07 -12.03
#